data_36030dd8d27114b2c6c89e162d85d1ed
#
_entry.id   36030dd8d27114b2c6c89e162d85d1ed
#
_cell.length_a   1.000
_cell.length_b   1.000
_cell.length_c   1.000
_cell.angle_alpha   90.00
_cell.angle_beta   90.00
_cell.angle_gamma   90.00
#
_symmetry.space_group_name_H-M   'P 1'
#
loop_
_entity.id
_entity.type
_entity.pdbx_description
1 polymer ?
#
loop_
_entity_poly.entity_id
_entity_poly.type
_entity_poly.pdbx_seq_one_letter_code
_entity_poly.pdbx_strand_id
1 'polypeptide(L)'
;QAQFKFTKRLEGKALEAGAFEFELLENGNVIQTKKNAADGSITFDAIEYSAEGEHTYTVREKAGNDTNIDYDTMNAEVKVKVTKDAATGLLSTAVTMPEDTEFNNYVVSPVVTKFDFTKKLAGRELKAGEFSFVLKDAAGNVVETVKNDAAGNVTFSELSFDNTKVGTHTYTVEEVIPENKEFGMTYDKMKATVTVEVAKNGHTLTTVTNVTSTGGVDANGNATDGTADKEFNNKVTPPETPEFQPEKFVVSKEKYDITGNKLMDDDDDVPGNEYTATNANPYVDGVANNEPENLNTKTVKRGSKLVYQVWLDTTK
;
A
#
# COMPACT_ATOMS: atom_id res chain seq x y z
N GLN A 1 38.00 -50.23 -17.68
CA GLN A 1 36.80 -49.43 -17.38
C GLN A 1 37.15 -48.39 -16.34
N ALA A 2 36.39 -47.26 -16.36
CA ALA A 2 36.43 -46.24 -15.34
C ALA A 2 34.99 -45.91 -14.85
N GLN A 3 34.84 -45.66 -13.56
CA GLN A 3 33.59 -45.26 -12.96
C GLN A 3 33.80 -44.02 -12.12
N PHE A 4 32.86 -43.06 -12.24
CA PHE A 4 32.97 -41.77 -11.55
C PHE A 4 31.91 -41.69 -10.47
N LYS A 5 32.31 -41.16 -9.30
CA LYS A 5 31.45 -40.94 -8.14
C LYS A 5 31.62 -39.53 -7.66
N PHE A 6 30.48 -38.87 -7.39
CA PHE A 6 30.38 -37.54 -6.83
C PHE A 6 29.42 -37.56 -5.66
N THR A 7 29.32 -36.47 -4.97
CA THR A 7 28.38 -36.30 -3.86
C THR A 7 27.51 -35.08 -4.11
N LYS A 8 26.29 -35.13 -3.59
CA LYS A 8 25.35 -34.00 -3.55
C LYS A 8 25.05 -33.63 -2.12
N ARG A 9 25.08 -32.31 -1.83
CA ARG A 9 24.67 -31.75 -0.57
C ARG A 9 23.60 -30.69 -0.81
N LEU A 10 22.59 -30.66 0.06
CA LEU A 10 21.59 -29.61 0.11
C LEU A 10 21.58 -28.96 1.49
N GLU A 11 21.95 -27.68 1.56
CA GLU A 11 21.91 -26.92 2.80
C GLU A 11 20.55 -26.29 3.00
N GLY A 12 20.06 -26.31 4.24
CA GLY A 12 18.78 -25.69 4.64
C GLY A 12 17.55 -26.63 4.55
N LYS A 13 17.68 -27.82 3.94
CA LYS A 13 16.63 -28.84 3.86
C LYS A 13 17.23 -30.23 3.76
N ALA A 14 16.50 -31.24 4.21
CA ALA A 14 16.91 -32.63 4.01
C ALA A 14 16.95 -32.96 2.52
N LEU A 15 18.04 -33.66 2.11
CA LEU A 15 18.20 -34.15 0.74
C LEU A 15 17.35 -35.39 0.53
N GLU A 16 16.54 -35.39 -0.52
CA GLU A 16 15.73 -36.54 -0.94
C GLU A 16 16.38 -37.25 -2.12
N ALA A 17 16.19 -38.56 -2.22
CA ALA A 17 16.69 -39.35 -3.36
C ALA A 17 16.02 -38.86 -4.66
N GLY A 18 16.83 -38.65 -5.70
CA GLY A 18 16.34 -38.23 -7.01
C GLY A 18 15.94 -36.75 -7.13
N ALA A 19 16.23 -35.93 -6.11
CA ALA A 19 15.88 -34.50 -6.12
C ALA A 19 16.64 -33.70 -7.17
N PHE A 20 17.87 -34.07 -7.45
CA PHE A 20 18.76 -33.36 -8.39
C PHE A 20 19.29 -34.31 -9.46
N GLU A 21 19.52 -33.77 -10.66
CA GLU A 21 19.97 -34.48 -11.85
C GLU A 21 21.35 -34.01 -12.26
N PHE A 22 22.23 -34.96 -12.62
CA PHE A 22 23.62 -34.74 -12.98
C PHE A 22 23.90 -35.31 -14.35
N GLU A 23 24.60 -34.56 -15.16
CA GLU A 23 25.00 -34.94 -16.52
C GLU A 23 26.50 -35.23 -16.57
N LEU A 24 26.87 -36.36 -17.19
CA LEU A 24 28.24 -36.69 -17.59
C LEU A 24 28.35 -36.36 -19.08
N LEU A 25 29.30 -35.52 -19.43
CA LEU A 25 29.54 -35.10 -20.81
C LEU A 25 30.92 -35.56 -21.27
N GLU A 26 31.01 -35.97 -22.53
CA GLU A 26 32.26 -36.16 -23.26
C GLU A 26 32.21 -35.32 -24.54
N ASN A 27 33.22 -34.49 -24.80
CA ASN A 27 33.29 -33.60 -25.94
C ASN A 27 32.04 -32.69 -26.07
N GLY A 28 31.46 -32.26 -24.93
CA GLY A 28 30.27 -31.40 -24.86
C GLY A 28 28.94 -32.10 -25.06
N ASN A 29 28.94 -33.42 -25.33
CA ASN A 29 27.74 -34.25 -25.48
C ASN A 29 27.43 -34.97 -24.19
N VAL A 30 26.15 -34.95 -23.75
CA VAL A 30 25.72 -35.73 -22.59
C VAL A 30 25.70 -37.20 -22.96
N ILE A 31 26.49 -38.01 -22.23
CA ILE A 31 26.60 -39.43 -22.44
C ILE A 31 25.88 -40.27 -21.36
N GLN A 32 25.73 -39.68 -20.14
CA GLN A 32 24.95 -40.28 -19.07
C GLN A 32 24.24 -39.18 -18.26
N THR A 33 23.10 -39.53 -17.68
CA THR A 33 22.37 -38.73 -16.71
C THR A 33 22.06 -39.57 -15.49
N LYS A 34 22.37 -39.06 -14.30
CA LYS A 34 22.13 -39.74 -13.02
C LYS A 34 21.46 -38.79 -12.03
N LYS A 35 20.79 -39.32 -11.06
CA LYS A 35 20.22 -38.60 -9.94
C LYS A 35 20.93 -39.01 -8.66
N ASN A 36 20.90 -38.09 -7.67
CA ASN A 36 21.45 -38.36 -6.34
C ASN A 36 20.66 -39.48 -5.62
N ALA A 37 21.37 -40.31 -4.84
CA ALA A 37 20.73 -41.15 -3.84
C ALA A 37 20.36 -40.36 -2.58
N ALA A 38 19.65 -40.97 -1.63
CA ALA A 38 19.26 -40.34 -0.37
C ALA A 38 20.44 -39.93 0.51
N ASP A 39 21.57 -40.65 0.43
CA ASP A 39 22.82 -40.32 1.10
C ASP A 39 23.66 -39.26 0.38
N GLY A 40 23.18 -38.75 -0.74
CA GLY A 40 23.85 -37.76 -1.58
C GLY A 40 24.78 -38.38 -2.62
N SER A 41 25.00 -39.70 -2.65
CA SER A 41 25.88 -40.30 -3.65
C SER A 41 25.32 -40.16 -5.07
N ILE A 42 26.24 -39.83 -6.01
CA ILE A 42 26.00 -39.75 -7.45
C ILE A 42 26.98 -40.74 -8.08
N THR A 43 26.46 -41.84 -8.66
CA THR A 43 27.32 -42.91 -9.24
C THR A 43 26.94 -43.05 -10.72
N PHE A 44 27.89 -42.74 -11.62
CA PHE A 44 27.74 -42.97 -13.04
C PHE A 44 28.05 -44.45 -13.38
N ASP A 45 27.49 -44.94 -14.47
CA ASP A 45 27.85 -46.29 -14.94
C ASP A 45 29.29 -46.32 -15.43
N ALA A 46 29.92 -47.47 -15.29
CA ALA A 46 31.28 -47.66 -15.76
C ALA A 46 31.39 -47.47 -17.28
N ILE A 47 32.42 -46.78 -17.71
CA ILE A 47 32.75 -46.57 -19.13
C ILE A 47 33.83 -47.62 -19.51
N GLU A 48 33.55 -48.33 -20.57
CA GLU A 48 34.46 -49.33 -21.13
C GLU A 48 35.35 -48.69 -22.21
N TYR A 49 36.62 -49.05 -22.26
CA TYR A 49 37.59 -48.58 -23.26
C TYR A 49 38.12 -49.75 -24.07
N SER A 50 38.17 -49.61 -25.38
CA SER A 50 38.67 -50.59 -26.33
C SER A 50 40.04 -50.26 -26.91
N ALA A 51 40.54 -49.05 -26.70
CA ALA A 51 41.84 -48.56 -27.18
C ALA A 51 42.54 -47.73 -26.10
N GLU A 52 43.84 -47.58 -26.23
CA GLU A 52 44.63 -46.61 -25.48
C GLU A 52 44.27 -45.16 -25.93
N GLY A 53 44.38 -44.23 -25.00
CA GLY A 53 44.07 -42.83 -25.28
C GLY A 53 43.85 -42.01 -24.01
N GLU A 54 43.63 -40.75 -24.21
CA GLU A 54 43.23 -39.81 -23.13
C GLU A 54 41.81 -39.32 -23.41
N HIS A 55 40.96 -39.38 -22.36
CA HIS A 55 39.57 -38.98 -22.38
C HIS A 55 39.35 -37.91 -21.32
N THR A 56 38.60 -36.88 -21.66
CA THR A 56 38.20 -35.81 -20.74
C THR A 56 36.68 -35.75 -20.64
N TYR A 57 36.19 -35.84 -19.44
CA TYR A 57 34.76 -35.78 -19.12
C TYR A 57 34.47 -34.54 -18.28
N THR A 58 33.25 -34.04 -18.40
CA THR A 58 32.72 -33.00 -17.53
C THR A 58 31.50 -33.53 -16.80
N VAL A 59 31.47 -33.36 -15.48
CA VAL A 59 30.25 -33.61 -14.69
C VAL A 59 29.70 -32.29 -14.23
N ARG A 60 28.42 -32.09 -14.43
CA ARG A 60 27.70 -30.91 -13.98
C ARG A 60 26.34 -31.26 -13.43
N GLU A 61 25.82 -30.40 -12.56
CA GLU A 61 24.42 -30.43 -12.17
C GLU A 61 23.56 -29.77 -13.23
N LYS A 62 22.41 -30.34 -13.53
CA LYS A 62 21.36 -29.71 -14.33
C LYS A 62 20.48 -28.89 -13.42
N ALA A 63 20.57 -27.56 -13.53
CA ALA A 63 19.77 -26.66 -12.73
C ALA A 63 18.27 -26.94 -12.91
N GLY A 64 17.55 -27.02 -11.80
CA GLY A 64 16.09 -27.15 -11.76
C GLY A 64 15.38 -25.80 -11.90
N ASN A 65 14.07 -25.81 -11.64
CA ASN A 65 13.21 -24.62 -11.76
C ASN A 65 12.77 -24.06 -10.40
N ASP A 66 13.28 -24.58 -9.27
CA ASP A 66 12.94 -24.07 -7.95
C ASP A 66 13.71 -22.76 -7.70
N THR A 67 12.98 -21.65 -7.69
CA THR A 67 13.55 -20.30 -7.50
C THR A 67 14.07 -20.07 -6.08
N ASN A 68 13.74 -20.98 -5.14
CA ASN A 68 14.22 -20.94 -3.76
C ASN A 68 15.49 -21.79 -3.55
N ILE A 69 16.12 -22.24 -4.62
CA ILE A 69 17.36 -22.99 -4.56
C ILE A 69 18.46 -22.27 -5.36
N ASP A 70 19.59 -22.05 -4.72
CA ASP A 70 20.83 -21.73 -5.41
C ASP A 70 21.47 -23.04 -5.84
N TYR A 71 21.44 -23.30 -7.13
CA TYR A 71 22.03 -24.50 -7.71
C TYR A 71 23.54 -24.33 -7.88
N ASP A 72 24.28 -25.40 -7.66
CA ASP A 72 25.71 -25.43 -7.95
C ASP A 72 25.97 -25.28 -9.45
N THR A 73 26.92 -24.45 -9.80
CA THR A 73 27.32 -24.19 -11.19
C THR A 73 28.65 -24.84 -11.57
N MET A 74 29.15 -25.70 -10.69
CA MET A 74 30.41 -26.43 -10.89
C MET A 74 30.38 -27.27 -12.18
N ASN A 75 31.47 -27.22 -12.93
CA ASN A 75 31.76 -28.11 -14.03
C ASN A 75 33.02 -28.88 -13.64
N ALA A 76 32.83 -30.11 -13.14
CA ALA A 76 33.89 -30.94 -12.63
C ALA A 76 34.57 -31.74 -13.75
N GLU A 77 35.83 -31.47 -14.01
CA GLU A 77 36.61 -32.16 -15.06
C GLU A 77 37.21 -33.43 -14.54
N VAL A 78 36.98 -34.57 -15.22
CA VAL A 78 37.57 -35.86 -14.95
C VAL A 78 38.41 -36.27 -16.14
N LYS A 79 39.66 -36.70 -15.92
CA LYS A 79 40.56 -37.19 -16.96
C LYS A 79 40.78 -38.70 -16.76
N VAL A 80 40.75 -39.42 -17.87
CA VAL A 80 41.03 -40.86 -17.90
C VAL A 80 42.12 -41.09 -18.91
N LYS A 81 43.22 -41.67 -18.43
CA LYS A 81 44.30 -42.16 -19.29
C LYS A 81 44.21 -43.64 -19.41
N VAL A 82 44.00 -44.14 -20.61
CA VAL A 82 43.99 -45.55 -20.95
C VAL A 82 45.34 -45.95 -21.52
N THR A 83 46.03 -46.88 -20.93
CA THR A 83 47.29 -47.39 -21.38
C THR A 83 47.21 -48.87 -21.71
N LYS A 84 47.99 -49.26 -22.72
CA LYS A 84 48.10 -50.69 -23.13
C LYS A 84 49.40 -51.25 -22.63
N ASP A 85 49.35 -52.33 -21.89
CA ASP A 85 50.56 -53.06 -21.50
C ASP A 85 51.18 -53.75 -22.73
N ALA A 86 52.44 -53.46 -23.00
CA ALA A 86 53.12 -53.90 -24.20
C ALA A 86 53.36 -55.45 -24.23
N ALA A 87 53.40 -56.11 -23.05
CA ALA A 87 53.68 -57.52 -22.93
C ALA A 87 52.40 -58.40 -22.99
N THR A 88 51.32 -57.88 -22.35
CA THR A 88 50.07 -58.63 -22.22
C THR A 88 48.99 -58.22 -23.17
N GLY A 89 49.11 -56.94 -23.71
CA GLY A 89 48.10 -56.33 -24.52
C GLY A 89 46.86 -55.84 -23.76
N LEU A 90 46.88 -55.99 -22.42
CA LEU A 90 45.78 -55.60 -21.56
C LEU A 90 45.72 -54.08 -21.40
N LEU A 91 44.49 -53.55 -21.38
CA LEU A 91 44.23 -52.12 -21.10
C LEU A 91 44.08 -51.88 -19.60
N SER A 92 44.69 -50.79 -19.12
CA SER A 92 44.51 -50.28 -17.78
C SER A 92 44.09 -48.83 -17.84
N THR A 93 43.36 -48.37 -16.82
CA THR A 93 42.89 -46.99 -16.72
C THR A 93 43.44 -46.31 -15.48
N ALA A 94 43.91 -45.08 -15.65
CA ALA A 94 44.23 -44.15 -14.55
C ALA A 94 43.24 -43.01 -14.61
N VAL A 95 42.48 -42.80 -13.52
CA VAL A 95 41.46 -41.75 -13.39
C VAL A 95 42.04 -40.63 -12.54
N THR A 96 41.97 -39.41 -13.05
CA THR A 96 42.26 -38.20 -12.30
C THR A 96 40.95 -37.48 -12.04
N MET A 97 40.51 -37.49 -10.79
CA MET A 97 39.31 -36.78 -10.33
C MET A 97 39.66 -35.31 -10.09
N PRO A 98 38.70 -34.38 -10.18
CA PRO A 98 38.88 -32.99 -9.75
C PRO A 98 39.10 -32.94 -8.23
N GLU A 99 39.63 -31.85 -7.75
CA GLU A 99 39.84 -31.57 -6.33
C GLU A 99 38.51 -31.51 -5.59
N ASP A 100 37.50 -30.83 -6.20
CA ASP A 100 36.14 -30.78 -5.69
C ASP A 100 35.25 -31.80 -6.40
N THR A 101 34.60 -32.66 -5.61
CA THR A 101 33.69 -33.71 -6.07
C THR A 101 32.30 -33.60 -5.43
N GLU A 102 32.04 -32.49 -4.73
CA GLU A 102 30.77 -32.26 -4.03
C GLU A 102 29.97 -31.10 -4.67
N PHE A 103 28.76 -31.40 -5.13
CA PHE A 103 27.82 -30.38 -5.60
C PHE A 103 27.00 -29.84 -4.44
N ASN A 104 27.07 -28.54 -4.17
CA ASN A 104 26.46 -27.89 -3.03
C ASN A 104 25.31 -26.97 -3.46
N ASN A 105 24.07 -27.33 -3.14
CA ASN A 105 22.93 -26.43 -3.30
C ASN A 105 22.49 -25.87 -1.95
N TYR A 106 21.92 -24.68 -2.00
CA TYR A 106 21.46 -23.95 -0.83
C TYR A 106 19.98 -23.58 -0.98
N VAL A 107 19.18 -23.84 0.04
CA VAL A 107 17.82 -23.32 0.12
C VAL A 107 17.88 -21.85 0.51
N VAL A 108 17.35 -20.99 -0.33
CA VAL A 108 17.21 -19.54 -0.10
C VAL A 108 15.79 -19.27 0.37
N SER A 109 15.62 -19.03 1.65
CA SER A 109 14.30 -18.70 2.20
C SER A 109 13.84 -17.33 1.74
N PRO A 110 12.59 -17.19 1.25
CA PRO A 110 12.03 -15.88 0.97
C PRO A 110 12.00 -15.00 2.22
N VAL A 111 12.14 -13.69 2.02
CA VAL A 111 11.94 -12.68 3.07
C VAL A 111 10.59 -12.01 2.89
N VAL A 112 10.00 -11.58 4.00
CA VAL A 112 8.72 -10.90 4.00
C VAL A 112 8.86 -9.48 4.54
N THR A 113 8.04 -8.57 4.05
CA THR A 113 7.90 -7.22 4.62
C THR A 113 6.43 -6.86 4.70
N LYS A 114 6.10 -5.97 5.63
CA LYS A 114 4.75 -5.52 5.89
C LYS A 114 4.73 -4.01 5.94
N PHE A 115 3.65 -3.43 5.41
CA PHE A 115 3.46 -1.98 5.43
C PHE A 115 2.31 -1.64 6.38
N ASP A 116 2.65 -0.88 7.43
CA ASP A 116 1.71 -0.37 8.40
C ASP A 116 1.68 1.15 8.33
N PHE A 117 0.47 1.69 8.25
CA PHE A 117 0.15 3.11 8.26
C PHE A 117 -0.89 3.39 9.35
N THR A 118 -1.15 4.65 9.60
CA THR A 118 -2.17 5.07 10.54
C THR A 118 -3.14 6.05 9.91
N LYS A 119 -4.39 6.03 10.37
CA LYS A 119 -5.43 6.98 10.02
C LYS A 119 -5.82 7.79 11.25
N LYS A 120 -5.83 9.11 11.11
CA LYS A 120 -6.37 10.05 12.09
C LYS A 120 -7.54 10.82 11.50
N LEU A 121 -8.51 11.11 12.34
CA LEU A 121 -9.65 11.95 12.01
C LEU A 121 -9.84 12.99 13.10
N ALA A 122 -9.69 14.27 12.75
CA ALA A 122 -10.02 15.38 13.63
C ALA A 122 -11.47 15.84 13.43
N GLY A 123 -12.10 16.36 14.48
CA GLY A 123 -13.46 16.92 14.45
C GLY A 123 -14.58 15.96 14.85
N ARG A 124 -14.36 14.65 14.72
CA ARG A 124 -15.25 13.59 15.25
C ARG A 124 -14.50 12.27 15.45
N GLU A 125 -15.15 11.31 16.07
CA GLU A 125 -14.61 9.98 16.30
C GLU A 125 -14.45 9.20 14.98
N LEU A 126 -13.31 8.52 14.85
CA LEU A 126 -13.01 7.62 13.75
C LEU A 126 -13.71 6.28 13.94
N LYS A 127 -14.32 5.75 12.88
CA LYS A 127 -14.96 4.44 12.89
C LYS A 127 -14.14 3.41 12.10
N ALA A 128 -14.23 2.14 12.51
CA ALA A 128 -13.62 1.06 11.77
C ALA A 128 -14.23 0.95 10.36
N GLY A 129 -13.37 0.73 9.35
CA GLY A 129 -13.80 0.52 7.97
C GLY A 129 -14.30 1.77 7.24
N GLU A 130 -14.08 2.94 7.80
CA GLU A 130 -14.59 4.21 7.26
C GLU A 130 -13.81 4.69 6.05
N PHE A 131 -12.49 4.59 6.09
CA PHE A 131 -11.59 5.01 5.02
C PHE A 131 -10.91 3.81 4.37
N SER A 132 -10.68 3.90 3.07
CA SER A 132 -10.01 2.87 2.30
C SER A 132 -8.65 3.35 1.83
N PHE A 133 -7.68 2.44 1.79
CA PHE A 133 -6.29 2.72 1.39
C PHE A 133 -5.87 1.71 0.34
N VAL A 134 -5.17 2.16 -0.66
CA VAL A 134 -4.73 1.35 -1.78
C VAL A 134 -3.21 1.28 -1.82
N LEU A 135 -2.69 0.05 -1.92
CA LEU A 135 -1.29 -0.24 -2.23
C LEU A 135 -1.18 -0.51 -3.72
N LYS A 136 -0.29 0.20 -4.40
CA LYS A 136 -0.03 0.05 -5.84
C LYS A 136 1.44 -0.33 -6.06
N ASP A 137 1.70 -1.11 -7.11
CA ASP A 137 3.06 -1.39 -7.59
C ASP A 137 3.65 -0.20 -8.38
N ALA A 138 4.90 -0.33 -8.81
CA ALA A 138 5.60 0.69 -9.61
C ALA A 138 4.93 1.00 -10.96
N ALA A 139 4.14 0.08 -11.51
CA ALA A 139 3.38 0.27 -12.74
C ALA A 139 2.00 0.92 -12.48
N GLY A 140 1.64 1.15 -11.21
CA GLY A 140 0.35 1.72 -10.80
C GLY A 140 -0.78 0.70 -10.66
N ASN A 141 -0.49 -0.61 -10.80
CA ASN A 141 -1.49 -1.64 -10.58
C ASN A 141 -1.81 -1.76 -9.08
N VAL A 142 -3.09 -1.96 -8.77
CA VAL A 142 -3.51 -2.20 -7.39
C VAL A 142 -3.06 -3.57 -6.94
N VAL A 143 -2.23 -3.61 -5.89
CA VAL A 143 -1.79 -4.84 -5.21
C VAL A 143 -2.80 -5.25 -4.18
N GLU A 144 -3.24 -4.30 -3.34
CA GLU A 144 -4.20 -4.55 -2.27
C GLU A 144 -4.96 -3.27 -1.92
N THR A 145 -6.19 -3.45 -1.40
CA THR A 145 -6.99 -2.37 -0.80
C THR A 145 -7.42 -2.81 0.58
N VAL A 146 -7.13 -1.98 1.58
CA VAL A 146 -7.47 -2.22 2.99
C VAL A 146 -8.25 -1.06 3.56
N LYS A 147 -8.82 -1.26 4.75
CA LYS A 147 -9.54 -0.23 5.49
C LYS A 147 -8.91 -0.06 6.88
N ASN A 148 -9.09 1.14 7.45
CA ASN A 148 -8.68 1.38 8.83
C ASN A 148 -9.49 0.54 9.83
N ASP A 149 -8.87 0.14 10.92
CA ASP A 149 -9.57 -0.37 12.11
C ASP A 149 -10.11 0.80 12.99
N ALA A 150 -10.74 0.48 14.11
CA ALA A 150 -11.27 1.48 15.04
C ALA A 150 -10.18 2.30 15.74
N ALA A 151 -8.98 1.77 15.88
CA ALA A 151 -7.82 2.46 16.44
C ALA A 151 -7.08 3.34 15.41
N GLY A 152 -7.46 3.22 14.13
CA GLY A 152 -6.84 3.93 13.02
C GLY A 152 -5.69 3.14 12.36
N ASN A 153 -5.48 1.87 12.70
CA ASN A 153 -4.45 1.10 12.04
C ASN A 153 -4.87 0.79 10.59
N VAL A 154 -3.94 0.94 9.67
CA VAL A 154 -4.06 0.62 8.25
C VAL A 154 -2.96 -0.38 7.92
N THR A 155 -3.32 -1.65 7.88
CA THR A 155 -2.37 -2.77 7.81
C THR A 155 -2.57 -3.52 6.50
N PHE A 156 -1.53 -3.57 5.66
CA PHE A 156 -1.49 -4.36 4.44
C PHE A 156 -0.97 -5.78 4.73
N SER A 157 -1.29 -6.73 3.86
CA SER A 157 -0.77 -8.08 3.91
C SER A 157 0.75 -8.11 3.71
N GLU A 158 1.39 -9.17 4.17
CA GLU A 158 2.81 -9.37 3.96
C GLU A 158 3.13 -9.59 2.48
N LEU A 159 4.16 -8.90 1.99
CA LEU A 159 4.74 -9.12 0.67
C LEU A 159 5.96 -10.03 0.82
N SER A 160 6.01 -11.08 0.01
CA SER A 160 7.09 -12.06 0.00
C SER A 160 8.03 -11.84 -1.19
N PHE A 161 9.33 -11.88 -0.92
CA PHE A 161 10.39 -11.72 -1.90
C PHE A 161 11.29 -12.95 -1.89
N ASP A 162 11.25 -13.69 -2.96
CA ASP A 162 12.13 -14.86 -3.20
C ASP A 162 13.43 -14.43 -3.91
N ASN A 163 14.26 -15.40 -4.23
CA ASN A 163 15.55 -15.22 -4.89
C ASN A 163 15.47 -14.51 -6.27
N THR A 164 14.31 -14.54 -6.92
CA THR A 164 14.08 -13.85 -8.20
C THR A 164 13.76 -12.37 -8.03
N LYS A 165 13.54 -11.93 -6.80
CA LYS A 165 13.12 -10.56 -6.43
C LYS A 165 14.26 -9.74 -5.83
N VAL A 166 15.51 -10.16 -6.00
CA VAL A 166 16.66 -9.33 -5.60
C VAL A 166 16.67 -8.04 -6.40
N GLY A 167 16.79 -6.91 -5.69
CA GLY A 167 16.73 -5.56 -6.27
C GLY A 167 15.76 -4.63 -5.56
N THR A 168 15.47 -3.50 -6.19
CA THR A 168 14.62 -2.46 -5.63
C THR A 168 13.19 -2.58 -6.13
N HIS A 169 12.23 -2.62 -5.20
CA HIS A 169 10.79 -2.64 -5.47
C HIS A 169 10.15 -1.39 -4.90
N THR A 170 9.37 -0.70 -5.69
CA THR A 170 8.69 0.54 -5.29
C THR A 170 7.19 0.33 -5.28
N TYR A 171 6.57 0.81 -4.21
CA TYR A 171 5.12 0.79 -4.01
C TYR A 171 4.64 2.19 -3.65
N THR A 172 3.35 2.45 -3.83
CA THR A 172 2.71 3.67 -3.34
C THR A 172 1.49 3.32 -2.51
N VAL A 173 1.31 4.05 -1.41
CA VAL A 173 0.13 3.98 -0.56
C VAL A 173 -0.58 5.32 -0.61
N GLU A 174 -1.88 5.28 -0.87
CA GLU A 174 -2.76 6.44 -0.98
C GLU A 174 -4.10 6.17 -0.29
N GLU A 175 -4.71 7.19 0.29
CA GLU A 175 -6.11 7.12 0.70
C GLU A 175 -7.02 7.19 -0.52
N VAL A 176 -8.04 6.36 -0.57
CA VAL A 176 -9.08 6.40 -1.62
C VAL A 176 -10.08 7.47 -1.26
N ILE A 177 -10.01 8.61 -1.93
CA ILE A 177 -10.94 9.71 -1.72
C ILE A 177 -12.24 9.38 -2.45
N PRO A 178 -13.40 9.29 -1.75
CA PRO A 178 -14.67 8.95 -2.37
C PRO A 178 -15.16 10.07 -3.30
N GLU A 179 -15.92 9.70 -4.34
CA GLU A 179 -16.57 10.69 -5.22
C GLU A 179 -17.57 11.54 -4.44
N ASN A 180 -18.40 10.90 -3.62
CA ASN A 180 -19.35 11.56 -2.72
C ASN A 180 -18.66 11.85 -1.38
N LYS A 181 -18.06 13.01 -1.27
CA LYS A 181 -17.35 13.46 -0.07
C LYS A 181 -18.32 13.81 1.05
N GLU A 182 -17.97 13.47 2.29
CA GLU A 182 -18.68 13.98 3.46
C GLU A 182 -18.57 15.51 3.52
N PHE A 183 -19.68 16.16 3.83
CA PHE A 183 -19.69 17.65 3.96
C PHE A 183 -18.75 18.08 5.09
N GLY A 184 -17.95 19.11 4.82
CA GLY A 184 -16.96 19.62 5.76
C GLY A 184 -15.71 18.75 5.92
N MET A 185 -15.61 17.62 5.22
CA MET A 185 -14.45 16.72 5.28
C MET A 185 -13.32 17.23 4.39
N THR A 186 -12.16 17.42 4.99
CA THR A 186 -10.87 17.59 4.28
C THR A 186 -10.13 16.27 4.34
N TYR A 187 -9.80 15.72 3.18
CA TYR A 187 -9.05 14.46 3.04
C TYR A 187 -7.57 14.74 2.91
N ASP A 188 -6.77 13.92 3.56
CA ASP A 188 -5.33 13.91 3.33
C ASP A 188 -5.03 13.43 1.89
N LYS A 189 -4.15 14.13 1.22
CA LYS A 189 -3.73 13.82 -0.15
C LYS A 189 -2.36 13.15 -0.18
N MET A 190 -1.92 12.65 0.97
CA MET A 190 -0.63 11.99 1.08
C MET A 190 -0.51 10.84 0.09
N LYS A 191 0.59 10.84 -0.60
CA LYS A 191 1.10 9.71 -1.36
C LYS A 191 2.40 9.26 -0.71
N ALA A 192 2.37 8.12 -0.05
CA ALA A 192 3.54 7.52 0.54
C ALA A 192 4.21 6.58 -0.48
N THR A 193 5.44 6.90 -0.86
CA THR A 193 6.28 6.01 -1.67
C THR A 193 7.07 5.11 -0.75
N VAL A 194 6.86 3.79 -0.87
CA VAL A 194 7.56 2.76 -0.11
C VAL A 194 8.55 2.06 -1.02
N THR A 195 9.82 2.14 -0.70
CA THR A 195 10.89 1.46 -1.42
C THR A 195 11.39 0.29 -0.58
N VAL A 196 11.33 -0.92 -1.15
CA VAL A 196 11.86 -2.15 -0.55
C VAL A 196 13.10 -2.55 -1.34
N GLU A 197 14.25 -2.52 -0.69
CA GLU A 197 15.49 -3.04 -1.24
C GLU A 197 15.67 -4.48 -0.77
N VAL A 198 15.66 -5.42 -1.69
CA VAL A 198 15.91 -6.84 -1.44
C VAL A 198 17.36 -7.13 -1.81
N ALA A 199 18.19 -7.41 -0.82
CA ALA A 199 19.59 -7.74 -1.00
C ALA A 199 19.83 -9.22 -0.72
N LYS A 200 20.80 -9.79 -1.45
CA LYS A 200 21.28 -11.14 -1.24
C LYS A 200 22.72 -11.11 -0.77
N ASN A 201 22.99 -11.79 0.33
CA ASN A 201 24.35 -11.97 0.85
C ASN A 201 24.60 -13.47 1.01
N GLY A 202 25.48 -14.02 0.17
CA GLY A 202 25.61 -15.47 0.03
C GLY A 202 24.28 -16.09 -0.38
N HIS A 203 23.72 -16.94 0.47
CA HIS A 203 22.46 -17.65 0.23
C HIS A 203 21.31 -17.12 1.12
N THR A 204 21.45 -15.90 1.65
CA THR A 204 20.46 -15.27 2.53
C THR A 204 19.92 -14.00 1.91
N LEU A 205 18.60 -13.82 1.92
CA LEU A 205 17.93 -12.60 1.53
C LEU A 205 17.69 -11.71 2.75
N THR A 206 17.75 -10.41 2.54
CA THR A 206 17.42 -9.38 3.52
C THR A 206 16.59 -8.28 2.84
N THR A 207 15.77 -7.57 3.61
CA THR A 207 15.03 -6.40 3.12
C THR A 207 15.32 -5.17 3.94
N VAL A 208 15.41 -4.02 3.26
CA VAL A 208 15.39 -2.68 3.87
C VAL A 208 14.25 -1.91 3.26
N THR A 209 13.39 -1.33 4.11
CA THR A 209 12.22 -0.57 3.68
C THR A 209 12.40 0.89 4.04
N ASN A 210 12.22 1.78 3.07
CA ASN A 210 12.19 3.23 3.24
C ASN A 210 10.85 3.79 2.79
N VAL A 211 10.38 4.83 3.48
CA VAL A 211 9.15 5.54 3.14
C VAL A 211 9.47 7.01 2.92
N THR A 212 8.87 7.60 1.90
CA THR A 212 8.90 9.03 1.63
C THR A 212 7.51 9.50 1.24
N SER A 213 7.01 10.56 1.88
CA SER A 213 5.68 11.11 1.62
C SER A 213 5.72 12.36 0.74
N THR A 214 4.65 12.59 -0.01
CA THR A 214 4.37 13.82 -0.75
C THR A 214 2.89 14.15 -0.66
N GLY A 215 2.56 15.44 -0.62
CA GLY A 215 1.18 15.94 -0.60
C GLY A 215 0.44 15.69 0.70
N GLY A 216 1.11 15.20 1.74
CA GLY A 216 0.55 14.91 3.05
C GLY A 216 0.60 16.10 4.00
N VAL A 217 -0.17 15.98 5.08
CA VAL A 217 -0.18 16.94 6.18
C VAL A 217 -0.13 16.23 7.53
N ASP A 218 0.55 16.84 8.50
CA ASP A 218 0.53 16.36 9.89
C ASP A 218 -0.81 16.71 10.59
N ALA A 219 -0.99 16.29 11.83
CA ALA A 219 -2.18 16.57 12.63
C ALA A 219 -2.46 18.08 12.84
N ASN A 220 -1.46 18.94 12.63
CA ASN A 220 -1.57 20.40 12.73
C ASN A 220 -1.83 21.06 11.36
N GLY A 221 -1.81 20.28 10.27
CA GLY A 221 -1.98 20.77 8.91
C GLY A 221 -0.69 21.25 8.23
N ASN A 222 0.49 20.97 8.80
CA ASN A 222 1.76 21.28 8.17
C ASN A 222 2.11 20.21 7.12
N ALA A 223 2.68 20.63 5.99
CA ALA A 223 3.09 19.73 4.93
C ALA A 223 4.19 18.74 5.41
N THR A 224 4.10 17.49 4.99
CA THR A 224 5.03 16.41 5.35
C THR A 224 5.88 15.92 4.17
N ASP A 225 5.97 16.74 3.10
CA ASP A 225 6.74 16.40 1.90
C ASP A 225 8.20 16.04 2.21
N GLY A 226 8.67 14.94 1.62
CA GLY A 226 10.04 14.46 1.78
C GLY A 226 10.33 13.80 3.13
N THR A 227 9.35 13.63 4.00
CA THR A 227 9.49 12.94 5.28
C THR A 227 9.09 11.47 5.18
N ALA A 228 9.34 10.68 6.23
CA ALA A 228 8.89 9.30 6.37
C ALA A 228 7.48 9.21 6.99
N ASP A 229 6.59 10.12 6.59
CA ASP A 229 5.22 10.16 7.10
C ASP A 229 4.44 8.90 6.72
N LYS A 230 3.75 8.33 7.70
CA LYS A 230 2.89 7.15 7.58
C LYS A 230 1.50 7.39 8.14
N GLU A 231 1.14 8.66 8.42
CA GLU A 231 -0.11 9.01 9.04
C GLU A 231 -1.00 9.81 8.08
N PHE A 232 -2.18 9.30 7.76
CA PHE A 232 -3.19 9.99 6.95
C PHE A 232 -4.10 10.80 7.86
N ASN A 233 -4.07 12.14 7.74
CA ASN A 233 -4.77 13.08 8.59
C ASN A 233 -5.97 13.72 7.88
N ASN A 234 -7.19 13.24 8.19
CA ASN A 234 -8.42 13.89 7.73
C ASN A 234 -9.01 14.79 8.82
N LYS A 235 -9.75 15.79 8.41
CA LYS A 235 -10.42 16.72 9.32
C LYS A 235 -11.85 16.95 8.87
N VAL A 236 -12.79 16.82 9.81
CA VAL A 236 -14.17 17.31 9.63
C VAL A 236 -14.27 18.68 10.29
N THR A 237 -14.68 19.65 9.50
CA THR A 237 -15.08 20.95 10.05
C THR A 237 -16.61 20.96 10.03
N PRO A 238 -17.26 20.92 11.20
CA PRO A 238 -18.71 21.06 11.25
C PRO A 238 -19.12 22.36 10.55
N PRO A 239 -20.28 22.39 9.89
CA PRO A 239 -20.82 23.64 9.39
C PRO A 239 -20.91 24.60 10.56
N GLU A 240 -20.49 25.84 10.34
CA GLU A 240 -20.77 26.87 11.33
C GLU A 240 -22.28 26.88 11.54
N THR A 241 -22.72 26.71 12.79
CA THR A 241 -24.11 26.95 13.14
C THR A 241 -24.40 28.40 12.83
N PRO A 242 -25.33 28.69 11.90
CA PRO A 242 -25.66 30.08 11.64
C PRO A 242 -26.05 30.72 12.97
N GLU A 243 -25.43 31.83 13.29
CA GLU A 243 -25.76 32.60 14.46
C GLU A 243 -27.15 33.19 14.22
N PHE A 244 -28.18 32.56 14.83
CA PHE A 244 -29.52 33.10 14.80
C PHE A 244 -29.57 34.33 15.66
N GLN A 245 -29.67 35.51 15.03
CA GLN A 245 -30.03 36.73 15.72
C GLN A 245 -31.48 37.11 15.27
N PRO A 246 -32.51 36.58 15.94
CA PRO A 246 -33.86 36.92 15.60
C PRO A 246 -34.15 38.34 16.06
N GLU A 247 -34.35 39.23 15.12
CA GLU A 247 -34.83 40.59 15.40
C GLU A 247 -36.34 40.64 15.21
N LYS A 248 -37.00 41.22 16.18
CA LYS A 248 -38.46 41.35 16.19
C LYS A 248 -38.86 42.80 16.15
N PHE A 249 -39.51 43.15 15.09
CA PHE A 249 -40.02 44.55 14.95
C PHE A 249 -41.55 44.52 14.94
N VAL A 250 -42.13 45.53 15.52
CA VAL A 250 -43.56 45.87 15.33
C VAL A 250 -43.64 46.80 14.12
N VAL A 251 -44.17 46.28 13.02
CA VAL A 251 -44.16 46.98 11.73
C VAL A 251 -45.47 47.74 11.44
N SER A 252 -46.55 47.43 12.14
CA SER A 252 -47.79 48.18 12.09
C SER A 252 -48.64 47.99 13.35
N LYS A 253 -49.50 48.93 13.62
CA LYS A 253 -50.53 48.79 14.63
C LYS A 253 -51.89 49.09 13.98
N GLU A 254 -52.80 48.15 14.07
CA GLU A 254 -54.15 48.29 13.62
C GLU A 254 -55.08 48.22 14.81
N LYS A 255 -56.06 49.08 14.80
CA LYS A 255 -57.10 49.08 15.84
C LYS A 255 -58.31 48.33 15.35
N TYR A 256 -58.80 47.43 16.19
CA TYR A 256 -60.00 46.68 15.94
C TYR A 256 -60.96 46.82 17.11
N ASP A 257 -62.28 46.89 16.82
CA ASP A 257 -63.29 46.79 17.86
C ASP A 257 -63.39 45.35 18.41
N ILE A 258 -64.20 45.17 19.44
CA ILE A 258 -64.38 43.88 20.09
C ILE A 258 -65.05 42.83 19.19
N THR A 259 -65.62 43.27 18.09
CA THR A 259 -66.27 42.38 17.09
C THR A 259 -65.36 42.04 15.92
N GLY A 260 -64.10 42.56 15.93
CA GLY A 260 -63.12 42.31 14.90
C GLY A 260 -63.15 43.25 13.70
N ASN A 261 -63.95 44.31 13.75
CA ASN A 261 -63.92 45.33 12.70
C ASN A 261 -62.79 46.31 12.89
N LYS A 262 -62.11 46.67 11.79
CA LYS A 262 -61.04 47.66 11.81
C LYS A 262 -61.62 49.03 12.20
N LEU A 263 -61.11 49.61 13.29
CA LEU A 263 -61.43 50.99 13.66
C LEU A 263 -60.64 51.94 12.78
N MET A 264 -61.22 53.13 12.51
CA MET A 264 -60.56 54.15 11.71
C MET A 264 -59.17 54.46 12.24
N ASP A 265 -58.24 54.70 11.31
CA ASP A 265 -56.84 55.04 11.63
C ASP A 265 -56.80 56.26 12.57
N ASP A 266 -56.01 56.08 13.61
CA ASP A 266 -55.64 57.14 14.54
C ASP A 266 -54.50 57.90 13.88
N ASP A 267 -54.40 59.21 14.02
CA ASP A 267 -53.40 60.07 13.43
C ASP A 267 -51.94 59.73 13.80
N ASP A 268 -51.74 58.64 14.57
CA ASP A 268 -50.45 58.13 14.95
C ASP A 268 -49.86 57.16 13.87
N ASP A 269 -50.65 56.83 12.83
CA ASP A 269 -50.16 55.99 11.73
C ASP A 269 -49.47 56.95 10.72
N VAL A 270 -48.17 56.97 10.71
CA VAL A 270 -47.40 57.73 9.72
C VAL A 270 -47.56 57.05 8.36
N PRO A 271 -48.16 57.70 7.34
CA PRO A 271 -48.28 57.13 6.02
C PRO A 271 -46.88 56.84 5.46
N GLY A 272 -46.63 55.60 5.05
CA GLY A 272 -45.35 55.18 4.48
C GLY A 272 -44.52 54.23 5.35
N ASN A 273 -44.96 53.99 6.59
CA ASN A 273 -44.32 52.99 7.45
C ASN A 273 -44.92 51.56 7.25
N GLU A 274 -45.67 51.39 6.18
CA GLU A 274 -46.09 50.02 5.80
C GLU A 274 -44.91 49.24 5.26
N TYR A 275 -44.67 48.14 5.86
CA TYR A 275 -43.64 47.20 5.41
C TYR A 275 -44.08 46.61 4.07
N THR A 276 -43.37 46.95 3.00
CA THR A 276 -43.61 46.36 1.67
C THR A 276 -42.53 45.32 1.36
N ALA A 277 -42.83 44.37 0.46
CA ALA A 277 -41.88 43.40 0.02
C ALA A 277 -40.58 43.97 -0.58
N THR A 278 -40.60 45.26 -0.96
CA THR A 278 -39.42 46.01 -1.45
C THR A 278 -38.51 46.51 -0.33
N ASN A 279 -38.99 46.52 0.93
CA ASN A 279 -38.21 46.85 2.11
C ASN A 279 -37.81 45.59 2.87
N ALA A 280 -37.61 44.52 2.13
CA ALA A 280 -37.54 43.15 2.68
C ALA A 280 -36.29 42.87 3.52
N ASN A 281 -35.30 43.73 3.51
CA ASN A 281 -34.13 43.53 4.36
C ASN A 281 -33.80 44.86 5.11
N PRO A 282 -34.23 45.04 6.36
CA PRO A 282 -33.96 46.22 7.12
C PRO A 282 -32.48 46.36 7.51
N TYR A 283 -31.68 45.30 7.36
CA TYR A 283 -30.27 45.32 7.66
C TYR A 283 -29.46 44.87 6.46
N VAL A 284 -28.50 45.70 6.08
CA VAL A 284 -27.39 45.34 5.20
C VAL A 284 -26.12 45.64 6.00
N ASP A 285 -25.30 44.63 6.21
CA ASP A 285 -24.02 44.70 6.93
C ASP A 285 -24.12 45.23 8.37
N GLY A 286 -25.19 44.86 9.09
CA GLY A 286 -25.39 45.28 10.48
C GLY A 286 -25.84 46.73 10.65
N VAL A 287 -26.13 47.46 9.55
CA VAL A 287 -26.69 48.78 9.57
C VAL A 287 -28.15 48.76 9.16
N ALA A 288 -29.01 49.32 9.99
CA ALA A 288 -30.42 49.45 9.66
C ALA A 288 -30.60 50.24 8.35
N ASN A 289 -31.13 49.56 7.34
CA ASN A 289 -31.36 50.15 6.02
C ASN A 289 -32.87 50.31 5.78
N ASN A 290 -33.33 51.52 5.63
CA ASN A 290 -34.78 51.84 5.45
C ASN A 290 -35.65 51.20 6.56
N GLU A 291 -35.26 51.40 7.81
CA GLU A 291 -36.05 50.94 8.92
C GLU A 291 -37.49 51.40 8.80
N PRO A 292 -38.48 50.51 8.78
CA PRO A 292 -39.78 50.88 9.23
C PRO A 292 -39.65 51.36 10.69
N GLU A 293 -40.33 52.43 11.05
CA GLU A 293 -40.24 52.99 12.40
C GLU A 293 -40.39 51.85 13.42
N ASN A 294 -39.36 51.69 14.26
CA ASN A 294 -39.38 50.67 15.32
C ASN A 294 -40.46 51.04 16.35
N LEU A 295 -41.59 50.37 16.24
CA LEU A 295 -42.74 50.60 17.13
C LEU A 295 -42.59 49.93 18.52
N ASN A 296 -41.45 49.26 18.79
CA ASN A 296 -41.22 48.61 20.08
C ASN A 296 -41.31 49.56 21.27
N THR A 297 -41.05 50.84 21.05
CA THR A 297 -41.14 51.91 22.08
C THR A 297 -42.47 52.64 22.10
N LYS A 298 -43.36 52.35 21.16
CA LYS A 298 -44.66 53.02 21.04
C LYS A 298 -45.69 52.34 21.95
N THR A 299 -46.52 53.16 22.58
CA THR A 299 -47.66 52.72 23.38
C THR A 299 -48.82 52.38 22.44
N VAL A 300 -49.37 51.19 22.50
CA VAL A 300 -50.52 50.75 21.74
C VAL A 300 -51.80 50.70 22.60
N LYS A 301 -52.93 51.04 22.08
CA LYS A 301 -54.20 50.95 22.80
C LYS A 301 -54.64 49.50 22.95
N ARG A 302 -55.31 49.22 24.05
CA ARG A 302 -55.88 47.88 24.30
C ARG A 302 -56.78 47.45 23.15
N GLY A 303 -56.59 46.26 22.57
CA GLY A 303 -57.35 45.73 21.44
C GLY A 303 -56.72 46.00 20.08
N SER A 304 -55.56 46.69 19.98
CA SER A 304 -54.87 46.85 18.71
C SER A 304 -54.22 45.53 18.29
N LYS A 305 -54.28 45.25 16.97
CA LYS A 305 -53.54 44.13 16.37
C LYS A 305 -52.08 44.59 16.13
N LEU A 306 -51.18 43.79 16.59
CA LEU A 306 -49.73 44.00 16.36
C LEU A 306 -49.26 42.98 15.36
N VAL A 307 -48.58 43.45 14.32
CA VAL A 307 -47.91 42.60 13.34
C VAL A 307 -46.42 42.60 13.67
N TYR A 308 -45.89 41.40 13.82
CA TYR A 308 -44.47 41.20 14.09
C TYR A 308 -43.83 40.59 12.86
N GLN A 309 -42.61 41.03 12.56
CA GLN A 309 -41.78 40.46 11.53
C GLN A 309 -40.51 39.89 12.18
N VAL A 310 -40.15 38.71 11.84
CA VAL A 310 -38.93 38.03 12.31
C VAL A 310 -38.04 37.81 11.08
N TRP A 311 -36.87 38.32 11.13
CA TRP A 311 -35.85 38.13 10.12
C TRP A 311 -34.87 37.05 10.57
N LEU A 312 -34.47 36.21 9.62
CA LEU A 312 -33.42 35.24 9.79
C LEU A 312 -32.28 35.65 8.86
N ASP A 313 -31.16 36.07 9.43
CA ASP A 313 -29.95 36.28 8.64
C ASP A 313 -29.22 34.94 8.51
N THR A 314 -29.19 34.43 7.29
CA THR A 314 -28.52 33.15 6.94
C THR A 314 -27.22 33.41 6.16
N THR A 315 -26.71 34.61 6.12
CA THR A 315 -25.56 35.00 5.29
C THR A 315 -24.21 34.86 6.01
N LYS A 316 -24.20 34.39 7.26
CA LYS A 316 -22.95 34.14 8.01
C LYS A 316 -22.65 32.67 8.16
#